data_d7198efe4d834de124d7035ab1423257
#
_entry.id   d7198efe4d834de124d7035ab1423257
#
_cell.length_a   1.000
_cell.length_b   1.000
_cell.length_c   1.000
_cell.angle_alpha   90.00
_cell.angle_beta   90.00
_cell.angle_gamma   90.00
#
_symmetry.space_group_name_H-M   'P 1'
#
loop_
_entity.id
_entity.type
_entity.pdbx_description
1 polymer ?
#
loop_
_entity_poly.entity_id
_entity_poly.type
_entity_poly.pdbx_seq_one_letter_code
_entity_poly.pdbx_strand_id
1 'polypeptide(L)' 'MWIPVNEKPPEECKEVLVTVKDDSADSPIYYTAVGWYYAGIWVVEDAVCHQVIAWMRPPKPYKEGAE' A
#
# COMPACT_ATOMS: atom_id res chain seq x y z
N MET A 1 -10.90 -0.83 -4.44
CA MET A 1 -10.39 -1.93 -5.27
C MET A 1 -8.89 -1.83 -5.42
N TRP A 2 -8.21 -2.94 -5.29
CA TRP A 2 -6.75 -2.95 -5.38
C TRP A 2 -6.28 -2.77 -6.81
N ILE A 3 -5.23 -1.99 -6.99
CA ILE A 3 -4.62 -1.74 -8.30
C ILE A 3 -3.22 -2.32 -8.27
N PRO A 4 -2.91 -3.27 -9.16
CA PRO A 4 -1.54 -3.81 -9.21
C PRO A 4 -0.53 -2.71 -9.51
N VAL A 5 0.62 -2.76 -8.84
CA VAL A 5 1.62 -1.71 -9.02
C VAL A 5 2.18 -1.68 -10.43
N ASN A 6 2.19 -2.82 -11.12
CA ASN A 6 2.69 -2.83 -12.49
C ASN A 6 1.67 -2.33 -13.49
N GLU A 7 0.45 -2.05 -13.05
CA GLU A 7 -0.55 -1.47 -13.94
C GLU A 7 -0.42 0.04 -14.00
N LYS A 8 -0.36 0.67 -12.84
CA LYS A 8 -0.03 2.09 -12.77
C LYS A 8 0.33 2.45 -11.34
N PRO A 9 1.21 3.44 -11.17
CA PRO A 9 1.55 3.92 -9.82
C PRO A 9 0.54 4.95 -9.35
N PRO A 10 0.48 5.20 -8.04
CA PRO A 10 -0.34 6.28 -7.51
C PRO A 10 0.34 7.63 -7.71
N GLU A 11 -0.35 8.69 -7.33
CA GLU A 11 0.27 10.01 -7.31
C GLU A 11 1.38 10.01 -6.27
N GLU A 12 2.46 10.71 -6.59
CA GLU A 12 3.59 10.77 -5.69
C GLU A 12 3.23 11.48 -4.39
N CYS A 13 3.81 11.02 -3.31
CA CYS A 13 3.72 11.65 -1.98
C CYS A 13 2.32 11.61 -1.37
N LYS A 14 1.42 10.83 -1.91
CA LYS A 14 0.09 10.64 -1.32
C LYS A 14 0.04 9.33 -0.58
N GLU A 15 -0.46 9.35 0.65
CA GLU A 15 -0.63 8.13 1.41
C GLU A 15 -1.68 7.25 0.77
N VAL A 16 -1.36 5.98 0.63
CA VAL A 16 -2.27 5.00 0.09
C VAL A 16 -2.14 3.72 0.91
N LEU A 17 -3.14 2.87 0.79
CA LEU A 17 -3.03 1.53 1.35
C LEU A 17 -2.27 0.67 0.35
N VAL A 18 -1.42 -0.19 0.86
CA VAL A 18 -0.62 -1.07 0.01
C VAL A 18 -0.77 -2.50 0.50
N THR A 19 -0.67 -3.43 -0.43
CA THR A 19 -0.55 -4.84 -0.10
C THR A 19 0.91 -5.20 -0.23
N VAL A 20 1.46 -5.72 0.86
CA VAL A 20 2.87 -6.07 0.92
C VAL A 20 3.00 -7.57 0.93
N LYS A 21 3.92 -8.07 0.13
CA LYS A 21 4.23 -9.49 0.06
C LYS A 21 5.53 -9.73 0.80
N ASP A 22 5.49 -10.63 1.78
CA ASP A 22 6.65 -10.96 2.58
C ASP A 22 7.05 -12.40 2.26
N ASP A 23 8.20 -12.56 1.63
CA ASP A 23 8.70 -13.86 1.20
C ASP A 23 9.69 -14.46 2.20
N SER A 24 9.81 -13.88 3.38
CA SER A 24 10.83 -14.35 4.33
C SER A 24 10.48 -15.68 4.97
N ALA A 25 9.26 -16.15 4.84
CA ALA A 25 8.83 -17.42 5.40
C ALA A 25 8.73 -18.47 4.29
N ASP A 26 8.46 -19.73 4.67
CA ASP A 26 8.31 -20.80 3.70
C ASP A 26 7.19 -20.53 2.71
N SER A 27 6.12 -19.89 3.17
CA SER A 27 5.04 -19.48 2.31
C SER A 27 4.92 -17.98 2.35
N PRO A 28 4.61 -17.35 1.23
CA PRO A 28 4.50 -15.89 1.24
C PRO A 28 3.33 -15.45 2.11
N ILE A 29 3.52 -14.34 2.78
CA ILE A 29 2.52 -13.73 3.64
C ILE A 29 2.15 -12.39 3.00
N TYR A 30 0.86 -12.08 2.98
CA TYR A 30 0.37 -10.83 2.43
C TYR A 30 -0.30 -10.03 3.53
N TYR A 31 -0.01 -8.74 3.59
CA TYR A 31 -0.66 -7.91 4.60
C TYR A 31 -0.83 -6.49 4.06
N THR A 32 -1.69 -5.74 4.73
CA THR A 32 -2.01 -4.37 4.35
C THR A 32 -1.20 -3.41 5.21
N ALA A 33 -0.67 -2.39 4.58
CA ALA A 33 0.10 -1.36 5.29
C ALA A 33 -0.21 -0.01 4.67
N VAL A 34 0.34 1.04 5.27
CA VAL A 34 0.21 2.40 4.75
C VAL A 34 1.54 2.78 4.14
N GLY A 35 1.50 3.38 2.97
CA GLY A 35 2.72 3.79 2.32
C GLY A 35 2.46 4.87 1.30
N TRP A 36 3.52 5.24 0.60
CA TRP A 36 3.41 6.22 -0.48
C TRP A 36 4.51 5.95 -1.48
N TYR A 37 4.34 6.54 -2.65
CA TYR A 37 5.25 6.35 -3.77
C TYR A 37 5.98 7.66 -4.01
N TYR A 38 7.31 7.60 -4.09
CA TYR A 38 8.08 8.81 -4.29
C TYR A 38 9.35 8.47 -5.07
N ALA A 39 9.59 9.23 -6.14
CA ALA A 39 10.82 9.14 -6.92
C ALA A 39 11.11 7.70 -7.39
N GLY A 40 10.05 6.97 -7.75
CA GLY A 40 10.23 5.63 -8.28
C GLY A 40 10.37 4.54 -7.24
N ILE A 41 10.24 4.88 -5.97
CA ILE A 41 10.34 3.88 -4.91
C ILE A 41 9.12 3.94 -4.01
N TRP A 42 8.83 2.80 -3.38
CA TRP A 42 7.77 2.71 -2.40
C TRP A 42 8.35 2.89 -1.00
N VAL A 43 7.69 3.74 -0.23
CA VAL A 43 8.01 3.94 1.18
C VAL A 43 6.83 3.40 1.96
N VAL A 44 7.09 2.44 2.83
CA VAL A 44 6.02 1.77 3.57
C VAL A 44 6.35 1.82 5.05
N GLU A 45 5.37 2.20 5.85
CA GLU A 45 5.53 2.21 7.30
C GLU A 45 5.78 0.80 7.80
N ASP A 46 6.74 0.66 8.69
CA ASP A 46 7.02 -0.61 9.36
C ASP A 46 7.43 -1.75 8.44
N ALA A 47 7.70 -1.46 7.18
CA ALA A 47 8.10 -2.50 6.25
C ALA A 47 9.59 -2.38 5.98
N VAL A 48 10.27 -3.51 5.99
CA VAL A 48 11.69 -3.58 5.70
C VAL A 48 11.89 -4.65 4.65
N CYS A 49 12.36 -4.25 3.49
CA CYS A 49 12.74 -5.21 2.44
C CYS A 49 11.58 -6.04 1.94
N HIS A 50 10.38 -5.47 1.92
CA HIS A 50 9.22 -6.18 1.43
C HIS A 50 8.77 -5.60 0.11
N GLN A 51 8.00 -6.38 -0.62
CA GLN A 51 7.58 -6.02 -1.96
C GLN A 51 6.14 -5.55 -1.93
N VAL A 52 5.91 -4.33 -2.44
CA VAL A 52 4.56 -3.81 -2.61
C VAL A 52 4.04 -4.34 -3.95
N ILE A 53 2.90 -5.02 -3.92
CA ILE A 53 2.35 -5.62 -5.13
C ILE A 53 1.08 -4.93 -5.60
N ALA A 54 0.39 -4.20 -4.72
CA ALA A 54 -0.83 -3.52 -5.11
C ALA A 54 -1.06 -2.35 -4.17
N TRP A 55 -1.88 -1.41 -4.61
CA TRP A 55 -2.23 -0.25 -3.80
C TRP A 55 -3.68 0.13 -4.04
N MET A 56 -4.24 0.91 -3.12
CA MET A 56 -5.56 1.47 -3.32
C MET A 56 -5.67 2.76 -2.53
N ARG A 57 -6.57 3.62 -2.94
CA ARG A 57 -6.81 4.85 -2.21
C ARG A 57 -7.45 4.50 -0.87
N PRO A 58 -7.03 5.17 0.20
CA PRO A 58 -7.65 4.91 1.49
C PRO A 58 -9.11 5.37 1.46
N PRO A 59 -9.98 4.70 2.21
CA PRO A 59 -11.36 5.13 2.30
C PRO A 59 -11.43 6.48 3.00
N LYS A 60 -12.52 7.19 2.74
CA LYS A 60 -12.72 8.45 3.44
C LYS A 60 -12.87 8.18 4.93
N PRO A 61 -12.36 9.06 5.77
CA PRO A 61 -12.52 8.87 7.20
C PRO A 61 -13.99 8.93 7.59
N TYR A 62 -14.30 8.26 8.69
CA TYR A 62 -15.65 8.31 9.22
C TYR A 62 -16.01 9.77 9.56
N LYS A 63 -17.18 10.16 9.15
CA LYS A 63 -17.64 11.52 9.43
C LYS A 63 -18.67 11.47 10.53
N GLU A 64 -18.28 11.95 11.70
CA GLU A 64 -19.13 11.94 12.86
C GLU A 64 -20.38 12.79 12.59
N GLY A 65 -21.54 12.23 12.94
CA GLY A 65 -22.79 12.93 12.70
C GLY A 65 -23.38 12.71 11.32
N ALA A 66 -22.69 12.00 10.44
CA ALA A 66 -23.23 11.69 9.11
C ALA A 66 -24.10 10.46 9.20
N GLU A 67 -25.12 10.40 8.37
CA GLU A 67 -26.02 9.26 8.31
C GLU A 67 -25.74 8.40 7.11
#